data_5f6431f6614dfaf3f78a319fbb8c7111
#
_entry.id   5f6431f6614dfaf3f78a319fbb8c7111
#
_cell.length_a   1.000
_cell.length_b   1.000
_cell.length_c   1.000
_cell.angle_alpha   90.00
_cell.angle_beta   90.00
_cell.angle_gamma   90.00
#
_symmetry.space_group_name_H-M   'P 1'
#
loop_
_entity.id
_entity.type
_entity.pdbx_description
1 polymer ?
#
loop_
_entity_poly.entity_id
_entity_poly.type
_entity_poly.pdbx_seq_one_letter_code
_entity_poly.pdbx_strand_id
1 'polypeptide(L)'
;MEEGSYRQSRLCRLLGNPVAFAMVRLLAENKELSPSEIARAVGRSVQRVSTVLGALRLGEVVRYESDGKRNLYRLKHPSEVKGVLSALSRFVKAASAVRR
;
A
#
# COMPACT_ATOMS: atom_id res chain seq x y z
N MET A 1 22.78 -4.24 -11.94
CA MET A 1 22.07 -3.34 -11.01
C MET A 1 22.21 -3.87 -9.61
N GLU A 2 22.46 -2.99 -8.69
CA GLU A 2 22.57 -3.34 -7.29
C GLU A 2 21.26 -3.88 -6.77
N GLU A 3 21.30 -4.86 -5.87
CA GLU A 3 20.09 -5.48 -5.38
C GLU A 3 19.17 -4.52 -4.64
N GLY A 4 19.72 -3.64 -3.80
CA GLY A 4 18.91 -2.65 -3.09
C GLY A 4 18.16 -1.75 -4.03
N SER A 5 18.83 -1.28 -5.08
CA SER A 5 18.23 -0.42 -6.08
C SER A 5 17.13 -1.17 -6.85
N TYR A 6 17.37 -2.43 -7.15
CA TYR A 6 16.39 -3.24 -7.84
C TYR A 6 15.12 -3.42 -7.00
N ARG A 7 15.30 -3.71 -5.73
CA ARG A 7 14.17 -3.88 -4.82
C ARG A 7 13.38 -2.58 -4.66
N GLN A 8 14.08 -1.46 -4.62
CA GLN A 8 13.43 -0.16 -4.54
C GLN A 8 12.57 0.10 -5.77
N SER A 9 13.10 -0.21 -6.94
CA SER A 9 12.34 0.02 -8.17
C SER A 9 11.12 -0.89 -8.26
N ARG A 10 11.25 -2.12 -7.76
CA ARG A 10 10.10 -3.02 -7.73
C ARG A 10 9.01 -2.50 -6.80
N LEU A 11 9.40 -1.93 -5.67
CA LEU A 11 8.43 -1.33 -4.77
C LEU A 11 7.74 -0.15 -5.42
N CYS A 12 8.48 0.69 -6.13
CA CYS A 12 7.88 1.80 -6.86
C CYS A 12 6.85 1.31 -7.87
N ARG A 13 7.19 0.24 -8.57
CA ARG A 13 6.27 -0.33 -9.55
C ARG A 13 4.98 -0.82 -8.90
N LEU A 14 5.13 -1.50 -7.77
CA LEU A 14 3.98 -2.01 -7.04
C LEU A 14 3.08 -0.89 -6.56
N LEU A 15 3.67 0.14 -5.96
CA LEU A 15 2.92 1.29 -5.47
C LEU A 15 2.40 2.17 -6.61
N GLY A 16 2.93 2.00 -7.82
CA GLY A 16 2.44 2.72 -8.98
C GLY A 16 1.09 2.22 -9.48
N ASN A 17 0.63 1.08 -9.00
CA ASN A 17 -0.70 0.59 -9.31
C ASN A 17 -1.71 1.40 -8.47
N PRO A 18 -2.69 2.08 -9.09
CA PRO A 18 -3.60 2.95 -8.33
C PRO A 18 -4.39 2.23 -7.25
N VAL A 19 -4.79 0.98 -7.50
CA VAL A 19 -5.55 0.23 -6.51
C VAL A 19 -4.66 -0.12 -5.32
N ALA A 20 -3.43 -0.59 -5.60
CA ALA A 20 -2.49 -0.90 -4.54
C ALA A 20 -2.16 0.34 -3.71
N PHE A 21 -1.96 1.47 -4.37
CA PHE A 21 -1.65 2.72 -3.69
C PHE A 21 -2.79 3.14 -2.77
N ALA A 22 -4.02 3.06 -3.26
CA ALA A 22 -5.19 3.40 -2.44
C ALA A 22 -5.30 2.49 -1.23
N MET A 23 -5.00 1.21 -1.40
CA MET A 23 -5.07 0.25 -0.30
C MET A 23 -3.99 0.54 0.75
N VAL A 24 -2.80 0.87 0.31
CA VAL A 24 -1.70 1.18 1.22
C VAL A 24 -2.01 2.46 2.01
N ARG A 25 -2.56 3.48 1.34
CA ARG A 25 -2.97 4.69 2.04
C ARG A 25 -4.04 4.40 3.09
N LEU A 26 -4.99 3.56 2.73
CA LEU A 26 -6.04 3.18 3.66
C LEU A 26 -5.47 2.49 4.89
N LEU A 27 -4.53 1.56 4.68
CA LEU A 27 -3.91 0.84 5.78
C LEU A 27 -2.97 1.71 6.60
N ALA A 28 -2.51 2.82 6.04
CA ALA A 28 -1.72 3.79 6.80
C ALA A 28 -2.60 4.54 7.81
N GLU A 29 -3.89 4.61 7.54
CA GLU A 29 -4.83 5.33 8.39
C GLU A 29 -5.64 4.41 9.30
N ASN A 30 -5.54 3.11 9.12
CA ASN A 30 -6.28 2.13 9.88
C ASN A 30 -5.33 1.03 10.32
N LYS A 31 -5.39 0.68 11.59
CA LYS A 31 -4.45 -0.28 12.15
C LYS A 31 -4.49 -1.61 11.41
N GLU A 32 -5.68 -2.12 11.14
CA GLU A 32 -5.83 -3.38 10.43
C GLU A 32 -7.22 -3.46 9.83
N LEU A 33 -7.34 -4.14 8.69
CA LEU A 33 -8.61 -4.28 7.99
C LEU A 33 -8.69 -5.66 7.35
N SER A 34 -9.93 -6.13 7.20
CA SER A 34 -10.19 -7.35 6.44
C SER A 34 -10.26 -7.02 4.95
N PRO A 35 -10.09 -8.03 4.07
CA PRO A 35 -10.25 -7.79 2.64
C PRO A 35 -11.60 -7.18 2.26
N SER A 36 -12.67 -7.60 2.94
CA SER A 36 -14.00 -7.04 2.67
C SER A 36 -14.08 -5.57 3.03
N GLU A 37 -13.49 -5.20 4.16
CA GLU A 37 -13.47 -3.79 4.57
C GLU A 37 -12.67 -2.96 3.60
N ILE A 38 -11.53 -3.48 3.16
CA ILE A 38 -10.70 -2.77 2.19
C ILE A 38 -11.46 -2.61 0.86
N ALA A 39 -12.08 -3.69 0.40
CA ALA A 39 -12.81 -3.66 -0.87
C ALA A 39 -13.92 -2.61 -0.86
N ARG A 40 -14.65 -2.55 0.25
CA ARG A 40 -15.72 -1.55 0.39
C ARG A 40 -15.16 -0.14 0.35
N ALA A 41 -14.05 0.08 1.04
CA ALA A 41 -13.46 1.42 1.13
C ALA A 41 -12.87 1.89 -0.20
N VAL A 42 -12.22 0.99 -0.95
CA VAL A 42 -11.59 1.40 -2.21
C VAL A 42 -12.48 1.21 -3.42
N GLY A 43 -13.69 0.66 -3.23
CA GLY A 43 -14.65 0.52 -4.32
C GLY A 43 -14.25 -0.53 -5.35
N ARG A 44 -13.67 -1.63 -4.90
CA ARG A 44 -13.29 -2.74 -5.79
C ARG A 44 -13.84 -4.04 -5.23
N SER A 45 -13.82 -5.09 -6.05
CA SER A 45 -14.28 -6.40 -5.61
C SER A 45 -13.30 -6.99 -4.58
N VAL A 46 -13.82 -7.86 -3.72
CA VAL A 46 -12.97 -8.56 -2.76
C VAL A 46 -11.92 -9.39 -3.49
N GLN A 47 -12.29 -9.96 -4.63
CA GLN A 47 -11.37 -10.77 -5.40
C GLN A 47 -10.20 -9.95 -5.90
N ARG A 48 -10.46 -8.75 -6.42
CA ARG A 48 -9.40 -7.86 -6.88
C ARG A 48 -8.51 -7.44 -5.73
N VAL A 49 -9.13 -7.08 -4.60
CA VAL A 49 -8.38 -6.67 -3.41
C VAL A 49 -7.49 -7.81 -2.92
N SER A 50 -8.01 -9.04 -2.90
CA SER A 50 -7.22 -10.19 -2.46
C SER A 50 -6.01 -10.42 -3.35
N THR A 51 -6.17 -10.26 -4.66
CA THR A 51 -5.05 -10.39 -5.59
C THR A 51 -3.98 -9.34 -5.31
N VAL A 52 -4.41 -8.10 -5.11
CA VAL A 52 -3.47 -7.01 -4.83
C VAL A 52 -2.81 -7.21 -3.47
N LEU A 53 -3.56 -7.67 -2.47
CA LEU A 53 -2.98 -7.96 -1.16
C LEU A 53 -1.89 -9.03 -1.25
N GLY A 54 -2.08 -10.02 -2.12
CA GLY A 54 -1.05 -11.03 -2.35
C GLY A 54 0.25 -10.41 -2.86
N ALA A 55 0.14 -9.49 -3.81
CA ALA A 55 1.31 -8.81 -4.34
C ALA A 55 1.97 -7.92 -3.29
N LEU A 56 1.16 -7.19 -2.51
CA LEU A 56 1.69 -6.33 -1.45
C LEU A 56 2.39 -7.15 -0.37
N ARG A 57 1.86 -8.33 -0.09
CA ARG A 57 2.46 -9.21 0.90
C ARG A 57 3.80 -9.75 0.42
N LEU A 58 3.88 -10.17 -0.84
CA LEU A 58 5.14 -10.62 -1.42
C LEU A 58 6.17 -9.50 -1.43
N GLY A 59 5.72 -8.26 -1.60
CA GLY A 59 6.59 -7.09 -1.58
C GLY A 59 6.93 -6.59 -0.19
N GLU A 60 6.51 -7.30 0.85
CA GLU A 60 6.82 -6.94 2.24
C GLU A 60 6.15 -5.64 2.70
N VAL A 61 5.10 -5.22 2.00
CA VAL A 61 4.39 -3.99 2.37
C VAL A 61 3.36 -4.24 3.44
N VAL A 62 2.65 -5.38 3.34
CA VAL A 62 1.61 -5.72 4.32
C VAL A 62 1.90 -7.07 4.93
N ARG A 63 1.31 -7.29 6.08
CA ARG A 63 1.37 -8.60 6.73
C ARG A 63 -0.05 -9.07 6.99
N TYR A 64 -0.19 -10.39 6.99
CA TYR A 64 -1.46 -11.07 7.18
C TYR A 64 -1.51 -11.65 8.58
N GLU A 65 -2.64 -11.49 9.22
CA GLU A 65 -2.89 -12.11 10.52
C GLU A 65 -4.30 -12.65 10.55
N SER A 66 -4.49 -13.74 11.28
CA SER A 66 -5.82 -14.29 11.49
C SER A 66 -6.10 -14.30 12.99
N ASP A 67 -7.28 -13.83 13.37
CA ASP A 67 -7.70 -13.87 14.77
C ASP A 67 -8.65 -15.03 15.02
N GLY A 68 -8.60 -16.03 14.16
CA GLY A 68 -9.44 -17.21 14.28
C GLY A 68 -10.72 -17.15 13.48
N LYS A 69 -11.28 -15.95 13.29
CA LYS A 69 -12.52 -15.78 12.55
C LYS A 69 -12.35 -14.84 11.36
N ARG A 70 -11.43 -13.89 11.46
CA ARG A 70 -11.23 -12.89 10.44
C ARG A 70 -9.80 -12.94 9.97
N ASN A 71 -9.64 -12.69 8.67
CA ASN A 71 -8.34 -12.50 8.07
C ASN A 71 -8.11 -11.00 8.05
N LEU A 72 -7.00 -10.56 8.65
CA LEU A 72 -6.71 -9.16 8.79
C LEU A 72 -5.38 -8.83 8.16
N TYR A 73 -5.29 -7.65 7.58
CA TYR A 73 -4.06 -7.16 6.96
C TYR A 73 -3.67 -5.83 7.58
N ARG A 74 -2.38 -5.63 7.72
CA ARG A 74 -1.87 -4.34 8.20
C ARG A 74 -0.51 -4.09 7.58
N LEU A 75 -0.06 -2.84 7.64
CA LEU A 75 1.25 -2.50 7.13
C LEU A 75 2.31 -3.23 7.94
N LYS A 76 3.29 -3.80 7.26
CA LYS A 76 4.38 -4.49 7.94
C LYS A 76 5.38 -3.52 8.54
N HIS A 77 5.59 -2.40 7.86
CA HIS A 77 6.51 -1.36 8.31
C HIS A 77 5.81 0.00 8.23
N PRO A 78 4.89 0.26 9.18
CA PRO A 78 4.03 1.45 9.05
C PRO A 78 4.80 2.77 9.03
N SER A 79 5.85 2.88 9.83
CA SER A 79 6.63 4.11 9.90
C SER A 79 7.26 4.43 8.56
N GLU A 80 7.91 3.42 7.97
CA GLU A 80 8.58 3.57 6.69
C GLU A 80 7.61 3.87 5.56
N VAL A 81 6.47 3.17 5.56
CA VAL A 81 5.46 3.40 4.53
C VAL A 81 4.88 4.81 4.63
N LYS A 82 4.59 5.25 5.84
CA LYS A 82 4.08 6.61 6.04
C LYS A 82 5.09 7.65 5.58
N GLY A 83 6.37 7.38 5.78
CA GLY A 83 7.43 8.26 5.30
C GLY A 83 7.43 8.37 3.78
N VAL A 84 7.26 7.24 3.10
CA VAL A 84 7.19 7.24 1.64
C VAL A 84 5.97 8.02 1.16
N LEU A 85 4.80 7.76 1.75
CA LEU A 85 3.58 8.47 1.35
C LEU A 85 3.70 9.97 1.58
N SER A 86 4.30 10.36 2.69
CA SER A 86 4.50 11.76 3.01
C SER A 86 5.44 12.42 2.00
N ALA A 87 6.53 11.73 1.65
CA ALA A 87 7.48 12.25 0.68
C ALA A 87 6.84 12.42 -0.69
N LEU A 88 6.02 11.45 -1.10
CA LEU A 88 5.31 11.53 -2.37
C LEU A 88 4.36 12.73 -2.39
N SER A 89 3.66 12.93 -1.28
CA SER A 89 2.74 14.06 -1.16
C SER A 89 3.48 15.40 -1.29
N ARG A 90 4.62 15.51 -0.61
CA ARG A 90 5.43 16.73 -0.68
C ARG A 90 5.97 16.96 -2.08
N PHE A 91 6.40 15.88 -2.74
CA PHE A 91 6.92 15.99 -4.10
C PHE A 91 5.84 16.49 -5.06
N VAL A 92 4.64 15.89 -4.96
CA VAL A 92 3.54 16.29 -5.83
C VAL A 92 3.17 17.75 -5.61
N LYS A 93 3.15 18.20 -4.36
CA LYS A 93 2.87 19.60 -4.04
C LYS A 93 3.93 20.53 -4.65
N ALA A 94 5.19 20.16 -4.49
CA ALA A 94 6.27 20.99 -5.02
C ALA A 94 6.20 21.08 -6.54
N ALA A 95 5.92 19.96 -7.20
CA ALA A 95 5.79 19.94 -8.65
C ALA A 95 4.61 20.77 -9.12
N SER A 96 3.50 20.72 -8.37
CA SER A 96 2.31 21.50 -8.71
C SER A 96 2.55 23.00 -8.51
N ALA A 97 3.28 23.36 -7.48
CA ALA A 97 3.56 24.76 -7.17
C ALA A 97 4.40 25.42 -8.25
N VAL A 98 5.23 24.64 -8.95
CA VAL A 98 6.08 25.17 -10.00
C VAL A 98 5.29 25.48 -11.28
N ARG A 99 4.17 24.82 -11.45
CA ARG A 99 3.33 25.00 -12.62
C ARG A 99 2.53 26.28 -12.50
N ARG A 100 2.78 27.20 -13.32
CA ARG A 100 2.07 28.48 -13.20
C ARG A 100 1.81 29.07 -14.55
#